data_a1899496ee81adb3b30cdc71fb505502
#
_entry.id   a1899496ee81adb3b30cdc71fb505502
#
_cell.length_a   1.000
_cell.length_b   1.000
_cell.length_c   1.000
_cell.angle_alpha   90.00
_cell.angle_beta   90.00
_cell.angle_gamma   90.00
#
_symmetry.space_group_name_H-M   'P 1'
#
loop_
_entity.id
_entity.type
_entity.pdbx_description
1 polymer ?
#
loop_
_entity_poly.entity_id
_entity_poly.type
_entity_poly.pdbx_seq_one_letter_code
_entity_poly.pdbx_strand_id
1 'polypeptide(L)'
;MTLREYILFWQETYDKHQSRPTTYAAHNYVFKNHILPSLGDIPLSELTSEMVGDFLEGRRRFGNHRPGSSGLGEETMRHIHRLLQQCLDQAIRDGLLTENPAKAFRYRKSTTVKANIMTPLEMEDYLDAAERLGYLPMFMLALTTGLRQGELIALKWSDLDIENRTLTIAENRAVVRRELVEYGSQTRTIALTPEVIDLLIREHDKHPSSPLMFMHPATLKPYSPQMVRRMHDEIIKEAGIDHIRYVDLRHTCAILALKNGVDTKELAQMLGHYRPTITRQNYEPYLPHKVQKDEDIPNEATQSELICSLHERQ
;
A
#
# COMPACT_ATOMS: atom_id res chain seq x y z
N MET A 1 2.31 -2.62 38.14
CA MET A 1 1.74 -2.83 36.78
C MET A 1 2.83 -3.40 35.90
N THR A 2 2.57 -4.55 35.27
CA THR A 2 3.49 -5.16 34.28
C THR A 2 3.36 -4.48 32.90
N LEU A 3 4.33 -4.70 32.03
CA LEU A 3 4.25 -4.22 30.65
C LEU A 3 3.02 -4.80 29.92
N ARG A 4 2.66 -6.06 30.20
CA ARG A 4 1.45 -6.71 29.65
C ARG A 4 0.17 -5.97 30.03
N GLU A 5 0.00 -5.69 31.32
CA GLU A 5 -1.17 -4.97 31.83
C GLU A 5 -1.27 -3.57 31.20
N TYR A 6 -0.14 -2.89 31.07
CA TYR A 6 -0.11 -1.57 30.47
C TYR A 6 -0.39 -1.61 28.96
N ILE A 7 0.18 -2.55 28.19
CA ILE A 7 -0.10 -2.70 26.77
C ILE A 7 -1.59 -2.95 26.52
N LEU A 8 -2.24 -3.82 27.31
CA LEU A 8 -3.68 -4.06 27.19
C LEU A 8 -4.50 -2.80 27.47
N PHE A 9 -4.14 -2.07 28.53
CA PHE A 9 -4.75 -0.77 28.83
C PHE A 9 -4.55 0.23 27.70
N TRP A 10 -3.31 0.37 27.18
CA TRP A 10 -2.96 1.28 26.10
C TRP A 10 -3.71 0.96 24.80
N GLN A 11 -3.85 -0.32 24.48
CA GLN A 11 -4.58 -0.76 23.28
C GLN A 11 -6.07 -0.40 23.35
N GLU A 12 -6.72 -0.62 24.46
CA GLU A 12 -8.16 -0.33 24.60
C GLU A 12 -8.42 1.18 24.75
N THR A 13 -7.56 1.90 25.45
CA THR A 13 -7.78 3.31 25.77
C THR A 13 -7.35 4.25 24.64
N TYR A 14 -6.23 3.96 23.98
CA TYR A 14 -5.62 4.87 22.99
C TYR A 14 -5.62 4.31 21.58
N ASP A 15 -5.03 3.12 21.37
CA ASP A 15 -4.75 2.61 20.02
C ASP A 15 -6.02 2.30 19.23
N LYS A 16 -6.99 1.66 19.85
CA LYS A 16 -8.28 1.27 19.25
C LYS A 16 -9.08 2.46 18.71
N HIS A 17 -8.97 3.62 19.36
CA HIS A 17 -9.71 4.83 18.99
C HIS A 17 -8.96 5.74 18.00
N GLN A 18 -7.62 5.64 17.98
CA GLN A 18 -6.77 6.49 17.15
C GLN A 18 -6.32 5.78 15.87
N SER A 19 -6.26 4.47 15.87
CA SER A 19 -5.75 3.68 14.75
C SER A 19 -6.86 3.18 13.83
N ARG A 20 -6.54 3.10 12.53
CA ARG A 20 -7.41 2.39 11.59
C ARG A 20 -7.50 0.90 11.97
N PRO A 21 -8.61 0.19 11.66
CA PRO A 21 -8.77 -1.22 11.99
C PRO A 21 -7.60 -2.12 11.59
N THR A 22 -7.03 -1.88 10.41
CA THR A 22 -5.85 -2.61 9.92
C THR A 22 -4.60 -2.33 10.75
N THR A 23 -4.39 -1.09 11.17
CA THR A 23 -3.26 -0.68 12.01
C THR A 23 -3.39 -1.28 13.40
N TYR A 24 -4.57 -1.18 14.01
CA TYR A 24 -4.85 -1.80 15.31
C TYR A 24 -4.63 -3.32 15.28
N ALA A 25 -5.09 -4.00 14.22
CA ALA A 25 -4.87 -5.44 14.07
C ALA A 25 -3.37 -5.77 13.92
N ALA A 26 -2.61 -4.96 13.19
CA ALA A 26 -1.16 -5.12 13.06
C ALA A 26 -0.42 -4.88 14.38
N HIS A 27 -0.80 -3.84 15.13
CA HIS A 27 -0.26 -3.57 16.46
C HIS A 27 -0.54 -4.73 17.42
N ASN A 28 -1.78 -5.23 17.46
CA ASN A 28 -2.15 -6.38 18.28
C ASN A 28 -1.33 -7.63 17.92
N TYR A 29 -1.13 -7.88 16.61
CA TYR A 29 -0.27 -8.97 16.15
C TYR A 29 1.17 -8.84 16.68
N VAL A 30 1.75 -7.65 16.56
CA VAL A 30 3.12 -7.37 17.02
C VAL A 30 3.25 -7.54 18.54
N PHE A 31 2.34 -6.97 19.31
CA PHE A 31 2.35 -7.14 20.76
C PHE A 31 2.23 -8.61 21.15
N LYS A 32 1.22 -9.30 20.65
CA LYS A 32 0.93 -10.69 21.03
C LYS A 32 2.05 -11.66 20.67
N ASN A 33 2.62 -11.52 19.46
CA ASN A 33 3.54 -12.54 18.93
C ASN A 33 5.02 -12.19 19.13
N HIS A 34 5.36 -10.92 19.36
CA HIS A 34 6.76 -10.51 19.45
C HIS A 34 7.10 -9.92 20.83
N ILE A 35 6.32 -8.96 21.36
CA ILE A 35 6.69 -8.19 22.54
C ILE A 35 6.30 -8.92 23.84
N LEU A 36 5.02 -9.26 23.99
CA LEU A 36 4.48 -9.85 25.22
C LEU A 36 5.13 -11.17 25.64
N PRO A 37 5.52 -12.08 24.73
CA PRO A 37 6.17 -13.33 25.13
C PRO A 37 7.52 -13.16 25.83
N SER A 38 8.19 -12.02 25.60
CA SER A 38 9.56 -11.78 26.12
C SER A 38 9.59 -10.71 27.21
N LEU A 39 8.80 -9.66 27.08
CA LEU A 39 8.85 -8.50 27.98
C LEU A 39 7.58 -8.32 28.81
N GLY A 40 6.50 -9.06 28.49
CA GLY A 40 5.17 -8.78 29.02
C GLY A 40 5.05 -8.85 30.53
N ASP A 41 5.77 -9.76 31.18
CA ASP A 41 5.63 -10.03 32.60
C ASP A 41 6.59 -9.18 33.49
N ILE A 42 7.41 -8.34 32.83
CA ILE A 42 8.34 -7.42 33.52
C ILE A 42 7.53 -6.23 34.06
N PRO A 43 7.69 -5.84 35.33
CA PRO A 43 7.15 -4.59 35.86
C PRO A 43 7.68 -3.38 35.06
N LEU A 44 6.81 -2.41 34.76
CA LEU A 44 7.23 -1.20 34.01
C LEU A 44 8.38 -0.47 34.66
N SER A 45 8.41 -0.41 35.99
CA SER A 45 9.48 0.24 36.77
C SER A 45 10.84 -0.46 36.70
N GLU A 46 10.85 -1.73 36.27
CA GLU A 46 12.06 -2.55 36.16
C GLU A 46 12.53 -2.73 34.71
N LEU A 47 11.78 -2.22 33.74
CA LEU A 47 12.11 -2.34 32.33
C LEU A 47 13.28 -1.44 31.96
N THR A 48 14.44 -2.05 31.66
CA THR A 48 15.68 -1.33 31.32
C THR A 48 15.95 -1.28 29.82
N SER A 49 16.82 -0.35 29.41
CA SER A 49 17.28 -0.26 28.02
C SER A 49 18.06 -1.50 27.57
N GLU A 50 18.76 -2.16 28.48
CA GLU A 50 19.47 -3.41 28.23
C GLU A 50 18.49 -4.54 27.89
N MET A 51 17.44 -4.73 28.70
CA MET A 51 16.39 -5.72 28.42
C MET A 51 15.71 -5.51 27.07
N VAL A 52 15.44 -4.26 26.70
CA VAL A 52 14.88 -3.93 25.39
C VAL A 52 15.88 -4.24 24.27
N GLY A 53 17.16 -3.95 24.46
CA GLY A 53 18.24 -4.27 23.52
C GLY A 53 18.35 -5.77 23.28
N ASP A 54 18.42 -6.56 24.34
CA ASP A 54 18.49 -8.03 24.29
C ASP A 54 17.28 -8.64 23.60
N PHE A 55 16.09 -8.14 23.92
CA PHE A 55 14.86 -8.51 23.23
C PHE A 55 14.95 -8.27 21.72
N LEU A 56 15.34 -7.09 21.31
CA LEU A 56 15.45 -6.72 19.89
C LEU A 56 16.48 -7.59 19.17
N GLU A 57 17.65 -7.81 19.78
CA GLU A 57 18.70 -8.65 19.20
C GLU A 57 18.24 -10.12 19.12
N GLY A 58 17.55 -10.62 20.13
CA GLY A 58 16.94 -11.95 20.12
C GLY A 58 15.92 -12.12 18.97
N ARG A 59 15.05 -11.10 18.72
CA ARG A 59 14.12 -11.12 17.59
C ARG A 59 14.83 -11.04 16.24
N ARG A 60 15.89 -10.27 16.15
CA ARG A 60 16.72 -10.20 14.94
C ARG A 60 17.30 -11.56 14.58
N ARG A 61 17.75 -12.34 15.57
CA ARG A 61 18.40 -13.64 15.34
C ARG A 61 17.41 -14.79 15.16
N PHE A 62 16.32 -14.81 15.94
CA PHE A 62 15.46 -15.99 16.10
C PHE A 62 13.95 -15.67 15.99
N GLY A 63 13.57 -14.43 15.65
CA GLY A 63 12.19 -13.96 15.75
C GLY A 63 11.25 -14.42 14.64
N ASN A 64 11.73 -15.11 13.61
CA ASN A 64 10.89 -15.51 12.49
C ASN A 64 10.28 -16.90 12.75
N HIS A 65 8.95 -16.97 12.68
CA HIS A 65 8.19 -18.20 12.89
C HIS A 65 7.96 -19.00 11.59
N ARG A 66 8.52 -18.57 10.45
CA ARG A 66 8.40 -19.32 9.19
C ARG A 66 9.42 -20.45 9.14
N PRO A 67 9.04 -21.66 8.71
CA PRO A 67 9.98 -22.75 8.54
C PRO A 67 11.16 -22.34 7.63
N GLY A 68 12.38 -22.62 8.07
CA GLY A 68 13.60 -22.29 7.33
C GLY A 68 14.10 -20.85 7.46
N SER A 69 13.42 -20.00 8.25
CA SER A 69 13.86 -18.64 8.54
C SER A 69 14.27 -18.51 10.01
N SER A 70 15.39 -17.83 10.28
CA SER A 70 15.89 -17.66 11.65
C SER A 70 15.47 -16.35 12.29
N GLY A 71 15.68 -15.21 11.64
CA GLY A 71 15.46 -13.89 12.19
C GLY A 71 14.40 -13.05 11.48
N LEU A 72 14.06 -11.91 12.08
CA LEU A 72 13.16 -10.92 11.48
C LEU A 72 13.94 -9.94 10.60
N GLY A 73 13.33 -9.55 9.48
CA GLY A 73 13.89 -8.51 8.62
C GLY A 73 13.89 -7.13 9.29
N GLU A 74 14.85 -6.28 8.89
CA GLU A 74 15.08 -4.94 9.46
C GLU A 74 13.82 -4.06 9.53
N GLU A 75 12.94 -4.12 8.53
CA GLU A 75 11.73 -3.30 8.52
C GLU A 75 10.71 -3.77 9.58
N THR A 76 10.57 -5.09 9.75
CA THR A 76 9.76 -5.65 10.82
C THR A 76 10.31 -5.28 12.18
N MET A 77 11.65 -5.34 12.34
CA MET A 77 12.32 -4.94 13.58
C MET A 77 12.07 -3.46 13.90
N ARG A 78 12.15 -2.57 12.90
CA ARG A 78 11.82 -1.15 13.10
C ARG A 78 10.38 -0.94 13.50
N HIS A 79 9.46 -1.69 12.90
CA HIS A 79 8.04 -1.61 13.25
C HIS A 79 7.79 -2.02 14.70
N ILE A 80 8.36 -3.16 15.14
CA ILE A 80 8.29 -3.63 16.54
C ILE A 80 8.85 -2.57 17.50
N HIS A 81 10.02 -2.06 17.21
CA HIS A 81 10.68 -1.07 18.04
C HIS A 81 9.89 0.25 18.14
N ARG A 82 9.42 0.76 16.99
CA ARG A 82 8.60 2.00 16.95
C ARG A 82 7.31 1.84 17.75
N LEU A 83 6.64 0.69 17.63
CA LEU A 83 5.42 0.44 18.38
C LEU A 83 5.67 0.37 19.88
N LEU A 84 6.76 -0.30 20.31
CA LEU A 84 7.15 -0.33 21.73
C LEU A 84 7.49 1.07 22.23
N GLN A 85 8.26 1.86 21.45
CA GLN A 85 8.55 3.26 21.82
C GLN A 85 7.28 4.10 21.99
N GLN A 86 6.34 3.99 21.05
CA GLN A 86 5.08 4.73 21.09
C GLN A 86 4.26 4.39 22.34
N CYS A 87 4.17 3.10 22.67
CA CYS A 87 3.48 2.64 23.88
C CYS A 87 4.15 3.17 25.16
N LEU A 88 5.48 3.08 25.26
CA LEU A 88 6.24 3.53 26.44
C LEU A 88 6.30 5.08 26.54
N ASP A 89 6.28 5.81 25.43
CA ASP A 89 6.13 7.27 25.44
C ASP A 89 4.76 7.70 26.00
N GLN A 90 3.71 6.88 25.79
CA GLN A 90 2.43 7.11 26.46
C GLN A 90 2.51 6.80 27.95
N ALA A 91 3.23 5.75 28.36
CA ALA A 91 3.43 5.44 29.79
C ALA A 91 4.13 6.59 30.55
N ILE A 92 5.02 7.34 29.90
CA ILE A 92 5.60 8.58 30.48
C ILE A 92 4.52 9.64 30.66
N ARG A 93 3.68 9.88 29.65
CA ARG A 93 2.59 10.87 29.74
C ARG A 93 1.57 10.51 30.81
N ASP A 94 1.36 9.22 31.03
CA ASP A 94 0.48 8.68 32.08
C ASP A 94 1.14 8.70 33.48
N GLY A 95 2.39 9.15 33.58
CA GLY A 95 3.13 9.26 34.86
C GLY A 95 3.65 7.93 35.41
N LEU A 96 3.68 6.87 34.60
CA LEU A 96 4.09 5.52 35.02
C LEU A 96 5.60 5.26 34.80
N LEU A 97 6.24 6.06 33.95
CA LEU A 97 7.67 6.02 33.67
C LEU A 97 8.25 7.43 33.66
N THR A 98 9.50 7.56 34.03
CA THR A 98 10.27 8.84 33.95
C THR A 98 10.97 8.96 32.61
N GLU A 99 11.42 7.86 32.04
CA GLU A 99 12.13 7.79 30.76
C GLU A 99 11.70 6.57 29.94
N ASN A 100 11.91 6.63 28.63
CA ASN A 100 11.56 5.52 27.74
C ASN A 100 12.79 4.65 27.45
N PRO A 101 12.86 3.43 28.00
CA PRO A 101 14.01 2.54 27.83
C PRO A 101 14.21 2.09 26.36
N ALA A 102 13.19 2.17 25.50
CA ALA A 102 13.32 1.83 24.11
C ALA A 102 14.01 2.92 23.26
N LYS A 103 14.21 4.14 23.77
CA LYS A 103 14.87 5.24 23.03
C LYS A 103 16.37 5.09 22.88
N ALA A 104 17.02 4.32 23.71
CA ALA A 104 18.45 4.09 23.63
C ALA A 104 18.86 3.34 22.34
N PHE A 105 17.95 2.58 21.76
CA PHE A 105 18.20 1.79 20.56
C PHE A 105 17.92 2.59 19.29
N ARG A 106 18.85 2.57 18.31
CA ARG A 106 18.71 3.26 17.03
C ARG A 106 18.94 2.30 15.87
N TYR A 107 17.99 2.27 14.94
CA TYR A 107 18.16 1.57 13.67
C TYR A 107 18.84 2.46 12.63
N ARG A 108 19.74 1.90 11.84
CA ARG A 108 20.26 2.58 10.66
C ARG A 108 19.10 2.84 9.68
N LYS A 109 19.19 3.95 8.95
CA LYS A 109 18.20 4.25 7.90
C LYS A 109 18.19 3.10 6.88
N SER A 110 17.02 2.53 6.59
CA SER A 110 16.92 1.50 5.56
C SER A 110 17.26 2.07 4.21
N THR A 111 17.98 1.32 3.42
CA THR A 111 17.99 1.54 1.98
C THR A 111 16.59 1.23 1.47
N THR A 112 15.93 2.23 0.90
CA THR A 112 14.65 2.02 0.22
C THR A 112 14.82 0.98 -0.87
N VAL A 113 13.99 -0.07 -0.82
CA VAL A 113 13.94 -1.04 -1.92
C VAL A 113 13.48 -0.28 -3.15
N LYS A 114 14.30 -0.25 -4.19
CA LYS A 114 13.90 0.37 -5.48
C LYS A 114 12.66 -0.34 -6.00
N ALA A 115 11.74 0.44 -6.58
CA ALA A 115 10.62 -0.11 -7.31
C ALA A 115 11.11 -0.70 -8.64
N ASN A 116 10.58 -1.85 -9.02
CA ASN A 116 10.77 -2.40 -10.35
C ASN A 116 9.73 -1.76 -11.27
N ILE A 117 10.19 -1.01 -12.26
CA ILE A 117 9.35 -0.27 -13.17
C ILE A 117 9.31 -1.00 -14.50
N MET A 118 8.12 -1.32 -14.98
CA MET A 118 7.95 -1.95 -16.28
C MET A 118 8.36 -1.01 -17.40
N THR A 119 9.03 -1.56 -18.39
CA THR A 119 9.24 -0.92 -19.71
C THR A 119 7.92 -0.91 -20.48
N PRO A 120 7.77 -0.07 -21.53
CA PRO A 120 6.57 -0.11 -22.38
C PRO A 120 6.28 -1.51 -22.95
N LEU A 121 7.29 -2.24 -23.40
CA LEU A 121 7.12 -3.61 -23.92
C LEU A 121 6.62 -4.58 -22.85
N GLU A 122 7.20 -4.55 -21.66
CA GLU A 122 6.72 -5.38 -20.53
C GLU A 122 5.29 -5.03 -20.13
N MET A 123 4.86 -3.77 -20.30
CA MET A 123 3.47 -3.37 -20.05
C MET A 123 2.53 -3.95 -21.10
N GLU A 124 2.90 -3.97 -22.37
CA GLU A 124 2.14 -4.60 -23.46
C GLU A 124 2.00 -6.10 -23.17
N ASP A 125 3.12 -6.82 -22.93
CA ASP A 125 3.11 -8.24 -22.59
C ASP A 125 2.24 -8.55 -21.36
N TYR A 126 2.29 -7.67 -20.34
CA TYR A 126 1.49 -7.78 -19.12
C TYR A 126 -0.02 -7.62 -19.40
N LEU A 127 -0.41 -6.63 -20.21
CA LEU A 127 -1.82 -6.37 -20.54
C LEU A 127 -2.38 -7.46 -21.46
N ASP A 128 -1.62 -7.94 -22.43
CA ASP A 128 -1.98 -9.06 -23.28
C ASP A 128 -2.19 -10.34 -22.47
N ALA A 129 -1.31 -10.62 -21.52
CA ALA A 129 -1.48 -11.74 -20.60
C ALA A 129 -2.71 -11.56 -19.71
N ALA A 130 -2.97 -10.34 -19.22
CA ALA A 130 -4.17 -10.04 -18.45
C ALA A 130 -5.45 -10.24 -19.27
N GLU A 131 -5.43 -9.93 -20.58
CA GLU A 131 -6.56 -10.20 -21.48
C GLU A 131 -6.80 -11.68 -21.67
N ARG A 132 -5.76 -12.46 -21.98
CA ARG A 132 -5.86 -13.92 -22.12
C ARG A 132 -6.42 -14.60 -20.87
N LEU A 133 -6.09 -14.09 -19.69
CA LEU A 133 -6.58 -14.60 -18.40
C LEU A 133 -7.95 -14.02 -17.98
N GLY A 134 -8.50 -13.06 -18.74
CA GLY A 134 -9.77 -12.43 -18.42
C GLY A 134 -9.71 -11.38 -17.31
N TYR A 135 -8.54 -10.84 -16.99
CA TYR A 135 -8.31 -9.88 -15.90
C TYR A 135 -8.06 -8.46 -16.40
N LEU A 136 -8.05 -8.24 -17.73
CA LEU A 136 -7.67 -6.97 -18.36
C LEU A 136 -8.36 -5.74 -17.76
N PRO A 137 -9.71 -5.68 -17.57
CA PRO A 137 -10.35 -4.45 -17.10
C PRO A 137 -9.82 -3.98 -15.73
N MET A 138 -9.61 -4.93 -14.80
CA MET A 138 -9.10 -4.64 -13.46
C MET A 138 -7.64 -4.14 -13.50
N PHE A 139 -6.78 -4.81 -14.24
CA PHE A 139 -5.34 -4.51 -14.24
C PHE A 139 -4.98 -3.35 -15.16
N MET A 140 -5.72 -3.13 -16.24
CA MET A 140 -5.65 -1.91 -17.04
C MET A 140 -5.99 -0.68 -16.18
N LEU A 141 -7.11 -0.73 -15.44
CA LEU A 141 -7.48 0.35 -14.53
C LEU A 141 -6.42 0.58 -13.45
N ALA A 142 -5.87 -0.49 -12.85
CA ALA A 142 -4.81 -0.38 -11.84
C ALA A 142 -3.55 0.28 -12.38
N LEU A 143 -3.12 -0.09 -13.60
CA LEU A 143 -1.91 0.39 -14.23
C LEU A 143 -2.05 1.85 -14.70
N THR A 144 -3.21 2.23 -15.23
CA THR A 144 -3.42 3.57 -15.80
C THR A 144 -3.75 4.64 -14.76
N THR A 145 -4.35 4.24 -13.62
CA THR A 145 -4.76 5.17 -12.56
C THR A 145 -3.86 5.15 -11.34
N GLY A 146 -3.01 4.13 -11.20
CA GLY A 146 -2.17 3.95 -10.02
C GLY A 146 -2.94 3.75 -8.72
N LEU A 147 -4.17 3.24 -8.76
CA LEU A 147 -5.00 2.96 -7.58
C LEU A 147 -4.30 2.02 -6.60
N ARG A 148 -4.50 2.26 -5.30
CA ARG A 148 -4.11 1.29 -4.30
C ARG A 148 -4.97 0.03 -4.41
N GLN A 149 -4.38 -1.14 -4.13
CA GLN A 149 -5.10 -2.42 -4.22
C GLN A 149 -6.44 -2.41 -3.48
N GLY A 150 -6.48 -1.84 -2.28
CA GLY A 150 -7.71 -1.76 -1.50
C GLY A 150 -8.73 -0.78 -2.07
N GLU A 151 -8.32 0.28 -2.74
CA GLU A 151 -9.20 1.21 -3.46
C GLU A 151 -9.82 0.49 -4.67
N LEU A 152 -9.00 -0.20 -5.46
CA LEU A 152 -9.44 -0.95 -6.63
C LEU A 152 -10.54 -1.98 -6.30
N ILE A 153 -10.38 -2.76 -5.23
CA ILE A 153 -11.38 -3.76 -4.84
C ILE A 153 -12.62 -3.18 -4.12
N ALA A 154 -12.57 -1.89 -3.77
CA ALA A 154 -13.70 -1.19 -3.15
C ALA A 154 -14.61 -0.53 -4.18
N LEU A 155 -14.17 -0.36 -5.44
CA LEU A 155 -14.91 0.34 -6.49
C LEU A 155 -16.30 -0.23 -6.72
N LYS A 156 -17.26 0.68 -6.86
CA LYS A 156 -18.64 0.43 -7.22
C LYS A 156 -18.94 1.05 -8.58
N TRP A 157 -19.93 0.52 -9.28
CA TRP A 157 -20.39 1.12 -10.55
C TRP A 157 -20.92 2.55 -10.36
N SER A 158 -21.47 2.86 -9.19
CA SER A 158 -21.88 4.23 -8.83
C SER A 158 -20.73 5.23 -8.73
N ASP A 159 -19.49 4.78 -8.67
CA ASP A 159 -18.29 5.64 -8.61
C ASP A 159 -17.83 6.10 -10.00
N LEU A 160 -18.37 5.46 -11.07
CA LEU A 160 -18.04 5.74 -12.47
C LEU A 160 -19.05 6.69 -13.09
N ASP A 161 -18.57 7.82 -13.58
CA ASP A 161 -19.32 8.74 -14.43
C ASP A 161 -18.86 8.55 -15.89
N ILE A 162 -19.70 7.85 -16.67
CA ILE A 162 -19.40 7.51 -18.07
C ILE A 162 -19.43 8.76 -18.95
N GLU A 163 -20.38 9.69 -18.70
CA GLU A 163 -20.55 10.89 -19.53
C GLU A 163 -19.34 11.82 -19.40
N ASN A 164 -18.87 12.04 -18.17
CA ASN A 164 -17.69 12.86 -17.89
C ASN A 164 -16.37 12.08 -17.93
N ARG A 165 -16.44 10.78 -18.15
CA ARG A 165 -15.27 9.87 -18.15
C ARG A 165 -14.42 9.99 -16.90
N THR A 166 -15.06 9.99 -15.73
CA THR A 166 -14.39 10.14 -14.45
C THR A 166 -14.71 9.01 -13.49
N LEU A 167 -13.76 8.70 -12.62
CA LEU A 167 -13.89 7.72 -11.55
C LEU A 167 -13.63 8.39 -10.21
N THR A 168 -14.58 8.30 -9.29
CA THR A 168 -14.46 8.83 -7.93
C THR A 168 -13.96 7.73 -6.98
N ILE A 169 -12.89 7.99 -6.27
CA ILE A 169 -12.31 7.08 -5.28
C ILE A 169 -12.61 7.63 -3.89
N ALA A 170 -13.45 6.95 -3.12
CA ALA A 170 -13.85 7.35 -1.77
C ALA A 170 -13.61 6.27 -0.72
N GLU A 171 -13.52 5.02 -1.14
CA GLU A 171 -13.47 3.86 -0.25
C GLU A 171 -12.21 3.02 -0.45
N ASN A 172 -11.93 2.19 0.55
CA ASN A 172 -10.83 1.25 0.55
C ASN A 172 -11.24 -0.02 1.27
N ARG A 173 -10.74 -1.18 0.86
CA ARG A 173 -10.98 -2.47 1.52
C ARG A 173 -9.69 -3.15 1.92
N ALA A 174 -9.70 -3.75 3.09
CA ALA A 174 -8.60 -4.56 3.59
C ALA A 174 -9.11 -5.76 4.39
N VAL A 175 -8.27 -6.77 4.57
CA VAL A 175 -8.59 -7.92 5.41
C VAL A 175 -8.11 -7.66 6.83
N VAL A 176 -9.03 -7.70 7.79
CA VAL A 176 -8.77 -7.60 9.23
C VAL A 176 -9.36 -8.83 9.90
N ARG A 177 -8.56 -9.59 10.65
CA ARG A 177 -8.99 -10.82 11.35
C ARG A 177 -9.75 -11.82 10.45
N ARG A 178 -9.32 -11.97 9.18
CA ARG A 178 -9.93 -12.80 8.12
C ARG A 178 -11.25 -12.26 7.55
N GLU A 179 -11.68 -11.09 7.96
CA GLU A 179 -12.86 -10.41 7.43
C GLU A 179 -12.42 -9.27 6.50
N LEU A 180 -13.19 -9.05 5.44
CA LEU A 180 -12.99 -7.93 4.53
C LEU A 180 -13.70 -6.71 5.15
N VAL A 181 -12.92 -5.68 5.49
CA VAL A 181 -13.39 -4.44 6.11
C VAL A 181 -13.28 -3.31 5.12
N GLU A 182 -14.35 -2.52 4.99
CA GLU A 182 -14.41 -1.30 4.19
C GLU A 182 -14.18 -0.08 5.08
N TYR A 183 -13.44 0.91 4.59
CA TYR A 183 -13.20 2.17 5.27
C TYR A 183 -12.92 3.29 4.27
N GLY A 184 -13.15 4.55 4.67
CA GLY A 184 -12.94 5.70 3.81
C GLY A 184 -11.49 5.87 3.34
N SER A 185 -11.31 6.28 2.10
CA SER A 185 -10.06 6.73 1.51
C SER A 185 -10.06 8.25 1.37
N GLN A 186 -8.94 8.83 0.92
CA GLN A 186 -8.93 10.23 0.51
C GLN A 186 -9.74 10.36 -0.79
N THR A 187 -10.88 11.04 -0.70
CA THR A 187 -11.77 11.24 -1.84
C THR A 187 -11.07 12.05 -2.92
N ARG A 188 -11.11 11.55 -4.13
CA ARG A 188 -10.57 12.18 -5.33
C ARG A 188 -11.24 11.64 -6.58
N THR A 189 -11.25 12.43 -7.63
CA THR A 189 -11.75 12.06 -8.95
C THR A 189 -10.59 11.96 -9.93
N ILE A 190 -10.57 10.91 -10.73
CA ILE A 190 -9.55 10.63 -11.76
C ILE A 190 -10.26 10.57 -13.11
N ALA A 191 -9.69 11.26 -14.13
CA ALA A 191 -10.17 11.11 -15.50
C ALA A 191 -9.75 9.74 -16.07
N LEU A 192 -10.60 9.15 -16.87
CA LEU A 192 -10.35 7.89 -17.57
C LEU A 192 -10.35 8.12 -19.08
N THR A 193 -9.58 7.31 -19.81
CA THR A 193 -9.60 7.35 -21.26
C THR A 193 -10.78 6.59 -21.84
N PRO A 194 -11.18 6.89 -23.09
CA PRO A 194 -12.29 6.17 -23.74
C PRO A 194 -12.08 4.66 -23.74
N GLU A 195 -10.89 4.17 -23.98
CA GLU A 195 -10.56 2.74 -24.03
C GLU A 195 -10.82 2.05 -22.67
N VAL A 196 -10.45 2.72 -21.56
CA VAL A 196 -10.73 2.20 -20.20
C VAL A 196 -12.22 2.19 -19.93
N ILE A 197 -12.94 3.23 -20.33
CA ILE A 197 -14.43 3.28 -20.21
C ILE A 197 -15.07 2.13 -20.96
N ASP A 198 -14.66 1.88 -22.21
CA ASP A 198 -15.21 0.79 -23.05
C ASP A 198 -14.94 -0.59 -22.43
N LEU A 199 -13.76 -0.79 -21.85
CA LEU A 199 -13.44 -2.00 -21.11
C LEU A 199 -14.30 -2.18 -19.87
N LEU A 200 -14.55 -1.11 -19.12
CA LEU A 200 -15.40 -1.14 -17.93
C LEU A 200 -16.87 -1.37 -18.28
N ILE A 201 -17.38 -0.79 -19.35
CA ILE A 201 -18.75 -1.05 -19.84
C ILE A 201 -18.92 -2.54 -20.18
N ARG A 202 -17.98 -3.12 -20.94
CA ARG A 202 -17.98 -4.56 -21.25
C ARG A 202 -17.87 -5.44 -20.01
N GLU A 203 -17.17 -4.99 -18.99
CA GLU A 203 -17.10 -5.72 -17.72
C GLU A 203 -18.42 -5.63 -16.93
N HIS A 204 -19.09 -4.47 -16.94
CA HIS A 204 -20.40 -4.27 -16.34
C HIS A 204 -21.45 -5.22 -16.93
N ASP A 205 -21.44 -5.39 -18.26
CA ASP A 205 -22.41 -6.23 -18.97
C ASP A 205 -22.34 -7.72 -18.57
N LYS A 206 -21.22 -8.17 -18.03
CA LYS A 206 -21.09 -9.54 -17.50
C LYS A 206 -21.89 -9.75 -16.21
N HIS A 207 -22.06 -8.68 -15.40
CA HIS A 207 -22.70 -8.74 -14.08
C HIS A 207 -23.50 -7.45 -13.76
N PRO A 208 -24.53 -7.10 -14.54
CA PRO A 208 -25.18 -5.80 -14.48
C PRO A 208 -25.93 -5.54 -13.16
N SER A 209 -26.26 -6.57 -12.39
CA SER A 209 -26.93 -6.44 -11.09
C SER A 209 -25.97 -6.25 -9.91
N SER A 210 -24.67 -6.38 -10.12
CA SER A 210 -23.67 -6.19 -9.05
C SER A 210 -23.44 -4.71 -8.78
N PRO A 211 -23.46 -4.26 -7.53
CA PRO A 211 -23.01 -2.91 -7.19
C PRO A 211 -21.49 -2.75 -7.30
N LEU A 212 -20.74 -3.85 -7.22
CA LEU A 212 -19.27 -3.83 -7.25
C LEU A 212 -18.75 -3.90 -8.68
N MET A 213 -17.74 -3.09 -8.96
CA MET A 213 -17.07 -3.09 -10.26
C MET A 213 -16.31 -4.41 -10.50
N PHE A 214 -15.61 -4.90 -9.47
CA PHE A 214 -14.83 -6.13 -9.55
C PHE A 214 -15.21 -7.11 -8.44
N MET A 215 -15.64 -8.31 -8.84
CA MET A 215 -16.04 -9.36 -7.92
C MET A 215 -15.67 -10.75 -8.44
N HIS A 216 -15.60 -11.69 -7.52
CA HIS A 216 -15.34 -13.08 -7.87
C HIS A 216 -16.56 -13.69 -8.59
N PRO A 217 -16.44 -14.19 -9.83
CA PRO A 217 -17.58 -14.57 -10.66
C PRO A 217 -18.42 -15.70 -10.06
N ALA A 218 -17.80 -16.66 -9.37
CA ALA A 218 -18.53 -17.80 -8.81
C ALA A 218 -19.18 -17.49 -7.44
N THR A 219 -18.63 -16.56 -6.65
CA THR A 219 -19.14 -16.28 -5.28
C THR A 219 -19.88 -14.97 -5.16
N LEU A 220 -19.81 -14.11 -6.18
CA LEU A 220 -20.36 -12.75 -6.23
C LEU A 220 -19.92 -11.87 -5.04
N LYS A 221 -18.77 -12.21 -4.44
CA LYS A 221 -18.17 -11.47 -3.32
C LYS A 221 -17.02 -10.60 -3.83
N PRO A 222 -16.71 -9.51 -3.10
CA PRO A 222 -15.53 -8.70 -3.41
C PRO A 222 -14.27 -9.57 -3.44
N TYR A 223 -13.34 -9.26 -4.32
CA TYR A 223 -12.02 -9.87 -4.26
C TYR A 223 -11.30 -9.53 -2.96
N SER A 224 -10.57 -10.48 -2.40
CA SER A 224 -9.64 -10.17 -1.31
C SER A 224 -8.32 -9.62 -1.88
N PRO A 225 -7.56 -8.82 -1.10
CA PRO A 225 -6.22 -8.38 -1.53
C PRO A 225 -5.28 -9.53 -1.90
N GLN A 226 -5.43 -10.69 -1.25
CA GLN A 226 -4.63 -11.87 -1.56
C GLN A 226 -4.98 -12.47 -2.93
N MET A 227 -6.27 -12.48 -3.29
CA MET A 227 -6.69 -12.96 -4.61
C MET A 227 -6.16 -12.08 -5.73
N VAL A 228 -6.29 -10.75 -5.59
CA VAL A 228 -5.75 -9.80 -6.59
C VAL A 228 -4.24 -9.97 -6.77
N ARG A 229 -3.49 -10.23 -5.68
CA ARG A 229 -2.05 -10.53 -5.80
C ARG A 229 -1.78 -11.83 -6.54
N ARG A 230 -2.58 -12.89 -6.31
CA ARG A 230 -2.45 -14.14 -7.08
C ARG A 230 -2.73 -13.95 -8.57
N MET A 231 -3.79 -13.20 -8.91
CA MET A 231 -4.09 -12.86 -10.30
C MET A 231 -2.93 -12.08 -10.94
N HIS A 232 -2.34 -11.12 -10.22
CA HIS A 232 -1.14 -10.40 -10.66
C HIS A 232 0.05 -11.35 -10.89
N ASP A 233 0.32 -12.26 -9.95
CA ASP A 233 1.41 -13.23 -10.09
C ASP A 233 1.16 -14.19 -11.27
N GLU A 234 -0.09 -14.56 -11.56
CA GLU A 234 -0.50 -15.35 -12.73
C GLU A 234 -0.25 -14.59 -14.03
N ILE A 235 -0.59 -13.29 -14.09
CA ILE A 235 -0.32 -12.43 -15.26
C ILE A 235 1.19 -12.33 -15.52
N ILE A 236 1.99 -12.06 -14.50
CA ILE A 236 3.46 -11.96 -14.64
C ILE A 236 4.04 -13.26 -15.22
N LYS A 237 3.58 -14.40 -14.71
CA LYS A 237 4.02 -15.71 -15.16
C LYS A 237 3.62 -15.96 -16.62
N GLU A 238 2.39 -15.61 -17.01
CA GLU A 238 1.87 -15.75 -18.36
C GLU A 238 2.57 -14.81 -19.35
N ALA A 239 2.87 -13.58 -18.91
CA ALA A 239 3.61 -12.60 -19.71
C ALA A 239 5.10 -12.96 -19.88
N GLY A 240 5.65 -13.81 -19.02
CA GLY A 240 7.07 -14.15 -19.05
C GLY A 240 8.02 -13.03 -18.67
N ILE A 241 7.52 -11.99 -17.96
CA ILE A 241 8.32 -10.87 -17.49
C ILE A 241 8.92 -11.12 -16.11
N ASP A 242 9.96 -10.34 -15.76
CA ASP A 242 10.57 -10.41 -14.44
C ASP A 242 9.55 -10.07 -13.34
N HIS A 243 9.71 -10.70 -12.18
CA HIS A 243 8.79 -10.50 -11.07
C HIS A 243 8.80 -9.05 -10.58
N ILE A 244 7.63 -8.43 -10.62
CA ILE A 244 7.32 -7.14 -10.01
C ILE A 244 6.25 -7.32 -8.92
N ARG A 245 6.25 -6.46 -7.92
CA ARG A 245 5.20 -6.48 -6.88
C ARG A 245 3.96 -5.77 -7.39
N TYR A 246 2.78 -6.15 -6.91
CA TYR A 246 1.53 -5.45 -7.27
C TYR A 246 1.64 -3.91 -7.08
N VAL A 247 2.32 -3.45 -6.02
CA VAL A 247 2.52 -2.02 -5.78
C VAL A 247 3.37 -1.33 -6.84
N ASP A 248 4.19 -2.08 -7.56
CA ASP A 248 5.04 -1.54 -8.62
C ASP A 248 4.25 -1.14 -9.88
N LEU A 249 3.00 -1.64 -10.06
CA LEU A 249 2.05 -1.12 -11.08
C LEU A 249 1.79 0.38 -10.85
N ARG A 250 1.53 0.77 -9.60
CA ARG A 250 1.35 2.16 -9.22
C ARG A 250 2.63 2.99 -9.38
N HIS A 251 3.79 2.40 -9.09
CA HIS A 251 5.08 3.06 -9.31
C HIS A 251 5.36 3.25 -10.80
N THR A 252 5.03 2.27 -11.64
CA THR A 252 5.12 2.35 -13.10
C THR A 252 4.24 3.48 -13.63
N CYS A 253 2.95 3.52 -13.25
CA CYS A 253 2.02 4.59 -13.59
C CYS A 253 2.60 5.97 -13.22
N ALA A 254 3.07 6.14 -11.99
CA ALA A 254 3.58 7.41 -11.49
C ALA A 254 4.82 7.90 -12.25
N ILE A 255 5.76 7.00 -12.54
CA ILE A 255 7.00 7.35 -13.24
C ILE A 255 6.73 7.66 -14.69
N LEU A 256 5.82 6.94 -15.36
CA LEU A 256 5.42 7.24 -16.73
C LEU A 256 4.72 8.60 -16.82
N ALA A 257 3.80 8.90 -15.89
CA ALA A 257 3.14 10.20 -15.82
C ALA A 257 4.16 11.34 -15.70
N LEU A 258 5.15 11.22 -14.81
CA LEU A 258 6.21 12.23 -14.67
C LEU A 258 7.12 12.31 -15.89
N LYS A 259 7.45 11.20 -16.53
CA LYS A 259 8.24 11.21 -17.79
C LYS A 259 7.50 11.89 -18.95
N ASN A 260 6.17 11.81 -18.93
CA ASN A 260 5.29 12.47 -19.92
C ASN A 260 4.92 13.91 -19.51
N GLY A 261 5.58 14.48 -18.50
CA GLY A 261 5.44 15.90 -18.14
C GLY A 261 4.29 16.24 -17.19
N VAL A 262 3.60 15.23 -16.63
CA VAL A 262 2.56 15.50 -15.58
C VAL A 262 3.20 16.13 -14.35
N ASP A 263 2.63 17.24 -13.89
CA ASP A 263 3.16 17.94 -12.70
C ASP A 263 3.08 17.10 -11.44
N THR A 264 4.08 17.24 -10.58
CA THR A 264 4.18 16.48 -9.31
C THR A 264 2.99 16.70 -8.38
N LYS A 265 2.37 17.89 -8.38
CA LYS A 265 1.19 18.18 -7.56
C LYS A 265 -0.05 17.49 -8.11
N GLU A 266 -0.24 17.53 -9.42
CA GLU A 266 -1.32 16.85 -10.12
C GLU A 266 -1.20 15.32 -9.93
N LEU A 267 -0.01 14.76 -10.13
CA LEU A 267 0.25 13.35 -9.84
C LEU A 267 -0.02 12.99 -8.38
N ALA A 268 0.35 13.85 -7.43
CA ALA A 268 0.07 13.62 -6.02
C ALA A 268 -1.44 13.57 -5.73
N GLN A 269 -2.24 14.42 -6.38
CA GLN A 269 -3.69 14.42 -6.28
C GLN A 269 -4.28 13.13 -6.89
N MET A 270 -3.87 12.77 -8.10
CA MET A 270 -4.29 11.55 -8.78
C MET A 270 -4.02 10.31 -7.92
N LEU A 271 -2.82 10.22 -7.38
CA LEU A 271 -2.42 9.10 -6.52
C LEU A 271 -3.03 9.15 -5.12
N GLY A 272 -3.62 10.26 -4.67
CA GLY A 272 -4.12 10.43 -3.31
C GLY A 272 -2.99 10.42 -2.27
N HIS A 273 -1.91 11.15 -2.52
CA HIS A 273 -0.87 11.43 -1.54
C HIS A 273 -1.26 12.64 -0.70
N TYR A 274 -1.17 12.52 0.62
CA TYR A 274 -1.51 13.62 1.55
C TYR A 274 -0.65 14.88 1.33
N ARG A 275 0.59 14.71 0.83
CA ARG A 275 1.51 15.81 0.53
C ARG A 275 2.25 15.54 -0.79
N PRO A 276 2.42 16.53 -1.67
CA PRO A 276 3.22 16.38 -2.91
C PRO A 276 4.68 15.98 -2.65
N THR A 277 5.23 16.34 -1.48
CA THR A 277 6.58 15.92 -1.07
C THR A 277 6.75 14.39 -1.03
N ILE A 278 5.68 13.64 -0.75
CA ILE A 278 5.70 12.17 -0.77
C ILE A 278 5.94 11.68 -2.20
N THR A 279 5.25 12.26 -3.17
CA THR A 279 5.41 11.94 -4.60
C THR A 279 6.83 12.25 -5.05
N ARG A 280 7.35 13.43 -4.75
CA ARG A 280 8.72 13.82 -5.07
C ARG A 280 9.73 12.83 -4.47
N GLN A 281 9.69 12.58 -3.18
CA GLN A 281 10.63 11.68 -2.48
C GLN A 281 10.63 10.26 -3.02
N ASN A 282 9.45 9.76 -3.45
CA ASN A 282 9.32 8.39 -3.93
C ASN A 282 9.77 8.24 -5.39
N TYR A 283 9.58 9.26 -6.23
CA TYR A 283 9.74 9.11 -7.68
C TYR A 283 10.86 9.95 -8.30
N GLU A 284 11.31 11.03 -7.65
CA GLU A 284 12.44 11.85 -8.12
C GLU A 284 13.73 11.03 -8.43
N PRO A 285 14.08 9.98 -7.65
CA PRO A 285 15.26 9.16 -7.95
C PRO A 285 15.20 8.38 -9.28
N TYR A 286 14.02 8.29 -9.89
CA TYR A 286 13.82 7.58 -11.18
C TYR A 286 13.78 8.52 -12.37
N LEU A 287 13.82 9.84 -12.15
CA LEU A 287 13.80 10.83 -13.21
C LEU A 287 15.24 11.19 -13.64
N PRO A 288 15.49 11.44 -14.94
CA PRO A 288 16.77 11.95 -15.36
C PRO A 288 17.01 13.35 -14.77
N HIS A 289 18.25 13.63 -14.32
CA HIS A 289 18.63 14.87 -13.62
C HIS A 289 18.31 16.19 -14.36
N LYS A 290 17.86 16.14 -15.63
CA LYS A 290 17.54 17.33 -16.44
C LYS A 290 16.12 17.89 -16.24
N VAL A 291 15.21 17.15 -15.62
CA VAL A 291 13.82 17.60 -15.38
C VAL A 291 13.72 18.55 -14.16
N GLN A 292 14.83 18.80 -13.47
CA GLN A 292 14.83 19.58 -12.21
C GLN A 292 14.87 21.11 -12.43
N LYS A 293 14.91 21.64 -13.65
CA LYS A 293 15.20 23.09 -13.87
C LYS A 293 14.28 23.88 -14.77
N ASP A 294 13.23 23.32 -15.34
CA ASP A 294 12.32 24.11 -16.19
C ASP A 294 10.97 24.30 -15.48
N GLU A 295 10.84 25.46 -14.82
CA GLU A 295 9.56 25.98 -14.27
C GLU A 295 8.64 26.53 -15.37
N ASP A 296 9.03 26.49 -16.66
CA ASP A 296 8.32 27.11 -17.78
C ASP A 296 8.12 26.11 -18.95
N ILE A 297 7.38 25.01 -18.76
CA ILE A 297 6.82 24.25 -19.88
C ILE A 297 5.30 24.36 -19.84
N PRO A 298 4.64 24.79 -20.94
CA PRO A 298 3.19 24.89 -20.99
C PRO A 298 2.52 23.54 -20.76
N ASN A 299 1.55 23.53 -19.88
CA ASN A 299 0.82 22.39 -19.39
C ASN A 299 -0.26 21.99 -20.43
N GLU A 300 0.05 21.09 -21.38
CA GLU A 300 -0.94 20.53 -22.31
C GLU A 300 -0.96 18.99 -22.38
N ALA A 301 -0.13 18.28 -21.61
CA ALA A 301 -0.18 16.82 -21.59
C ALA A 301 -1.25 16.32 -20.62
N THR A 302 -2.43 16.00 -21.13
CA THR A 302 -3.52 15.38 -20.37
C THR A 302 -3.29 13.87 -20.18
N GLN A 303 -3.94 13.27 -19.19
CA GLN A 303 -3.94 11.81 -18.93
C GLN A 303 -4.24 10.96 -20.17
N SER A 304 -4.97 11.51 -21.15
CA SER A 304 -5.26 10.89 -22.45
C SER A 304 -4.01 10.51 -23.24
N GLU A 305 -2.94 11.30 -23.15
CA GLU A 305 -1.70 11.06 -23.89
C GLU A 305 -0.83 9.95 -23.27
N LEU A 306 -1.01 9.66 -22.00
CA LEU A 306 -0.33 8.56 -21.30
C LEU A 306 -0.68 7.19 -21.91
N ILE A 307 -1.90 7.04 -22.43
CA ILE A 307 -2.41 5.79 -23.01
C ILE A 307 -2.28 5.83 -24.54
N CYS A 308 -2.44 6.99 -25.19
CA CYS A 308 -2.18 7.12 -26.62
C CYS A 308 -0.75 6.74 -27.00
N SER A 309 0.24 7.06 -26.16
CA SER A 309 1.63 6.65 -26.39
C SER A 309 1.86 5.13 -26.36
N LEU A 310 0.92 4.36 -25.83
CA LEU A 310 0.94 2.89 -25.83
C LEU A 310 0.34 2.30 -27.12
N HIS A 311 -0.43 3.07 -27.92
CA HIS A 311 -1.16 2.58 -29.11
C HIS A 311 -0.68 3.18 -30.45
N GLU A 312 0.16 4.23 -30.46
CA GLU A 312 0.59 4.88 -31.72
C GLU A 312 1.73 4.17 -32.47
N ARG A 313 2.06 2.93 -32.13
CA ARG A 313 3.06 2.13 -32.87
C ARG A 313 2.50 0.77 -33.31
N GLN A 314 1.37 0.78 -33.97
CA GLN A 314 0.98 -0.31 -34.88
C GLN A 314 1.20 0.06 -36.34
#